data_74076db66b9b1e7042dbdcd0e7d4f940
#
_entry.id   74076db66b9b1e7042dbdcd0e7d4f940
#
_cell.length_a   1.000
_cell.length_b   1.000
_cell.length_c   1.000
_cell.angle_alpha   90.00
_cell.angle_beta   90.00
_cell.angle_gamma   90.00
#
_symmetry.space_group_name_H-M   'P 1'
#
loop_
_entity.id
_entity.type
_entity.pdbx_description
1 polymer ?
#
loop_
_entity_poly.entity_id
_entity_poly.type
_entity_poly.pdbx_seq_one_letter_code
_entity_poly.pdbx_strand_id
1 'polypeptide(L)'
;MKNKANWSCLGLLIAALWSAHGAWAEDRPFREFGDYRVYYSAFNSSFVDPDIAATYEIVRGRDRGLINIAVVPMGTMGGRPAQVSGHVSNIFAQRQKLDFFEVREGDAVYYLAPFRFEHEDSLTFNVTVKPAPDLPSYTLSFQKTFYRDR
;
A
#
# COMPACT_ATOMS: atom_id res chain seq x y z
N MET A 1 31.41 -35.39 63.63
CA MET A 1 30.23 -35.08 63.40
C MET A 1 29.84 -34.44 62.15
N LYS A 2 28.66 -34.48 61.80
CA LYS A 2 28.22 -34.44 60.41
C LYS A 2 28.10 -33.01 59.83
N ASN A 3 28.90 -32.75 58.83
CA ASN A 3 28.79 -31.53 58.08
C ASN A 3 27.51 -31.57 57.22
N LYS A 4 26.58 -30.71 57.50
CA LYS A 4 25.47 -30.44 56.64
C LYS A 4 25.90 -29.34 55.68
N ALA A 5 26.14 -29.75 54.46
CA ALA A 5 26.37 -28.81 53.39
C ALA A 5 25.11 -28.00 53.15
N ASN A 6 25.20 -26.72 53.43
CA ASN A 6 24.19 -25.75 52.99
C ASN A 6 24.27 -25.60 51.49
N TRP A 7 23.37 -26.24 50.78
CA TRP A 7 23.14 -25.88 49.42
C TRP A 7 22.25 -24.66 49.39
N SER A 8 22.91 -23.54 49.36
CA SER A 8 22.29 -22.28 49.04
C SER A 8 21.68 -22.39 47.66
N CYS A 9 20.39 -22.16 47.59
CA CYS A 9 19.65 -22.04 46.37
C CYS A 9 20.29 -21.00 45.48
N LEU A 10 20.97 -21.47 44.47
CA LEU A 10 21.35 -20.64 43.36
C LEU A 10 20.06 -20.33 42.56
N GLY A 11 19.45 -19.21 42.93
CA GLY A 11 18.33 -18.69 42.18
C GLY A 11 18.76 -18.46 40.74
N LEU A 12 18.31 -19.34 39.90
CA LEU A 12 18.37 -19.13 38.46
C LEU A 12 17.48 -17.94 38.15
N LEU A 13 18.09 -16.76 38.06
CA LEU A 13 17.52 -15.61 37.37
C LEU A 13 17.48 -15.97 35.89
N ILE A 14 16.44 -16.64 35.49
CA ILE A 14 16.04 -16.68 34.08
C ILE A 14 15.56 -15.27 33.79
N ALA A 15 16.51 -14.45 33.37
CA ALA A 15 16.18 -13.24 32.65
C ALA A 15 15.43 -13.71 31.38
N ALA A 16 14.12 -13.67 31.44
CA ALA A 16 13.28 -13.75 30.30
C ALA A 16 13.66 -12.56 29.39
N LEU A 17 14.59 -12.79 28.48
CA LEU A 17 14.77 -11.98 27.32
C LEU A 17 13.45 -12.06 26.56
N TRP A 18 12.54 -11.19 26.93
CA TRP A 18 11.46 -10.83 26.04
C TRP A 18 12.14 -10.20 24.83
N SER A 19 12.42 -11.06 23.86
CA SER A 19 12.67 -10.62 22.50
C SER A 19 11.44 -9.82 22.11
N ALA A 20 11.54 -8.51 22.25
CA ALA A 20 10.66 -7.62 21.54
C ALA A 20 10.90 -7.91 20.06
N HIS A 21 10.19 -8.87 19.54
CA HIS A 21 9.97 -8.99 18.13
C HIS A 21 9.18 -7.72 17.82
N GLY A 22 9.92 -6.68 17.45
CA GLY A 22 9.33 -5.56 16.77
C GLY A 22 8.49 -6.16 15.67
N ALA A 23 7.18 -6.10 15.83
CA ALA A 23 6.29 -6.33 14.73
C ALA A 23 6.69 -5.30 13.67
N TRP A 24 7.55 -5.71 12.76
CA TRP A 24 7.69 -5.04 11.50
C TRP A 24 6.27 -5.08 10.96
N ALA A 25 5.61 -3.93 10.93
CA ALA A 25 4.35 -3.79 10.24
C ALA A 25 4.70 -4.16 8.79
N GLU A 26 4.44 -5.40 8.46
CA GLU A 26 4.58 -5.89 7.11
C GLU A 26 3.68 -5.00 6.30
N ASP A 27 4.28 -4.20 5.44
CA ASP A 27 3.56 -3.25 4.60
C ASP A 27 2.80 -4.07 3.57
N ARG A 28 1.67 -4.60 4.04
CA ARG A 28 0.82 -5.46 3.21
C ARG A 28 0.34 -4.62 2.04
N PRO A 29 0.50 -5.10 0.81
CA PRO A 29 0.11 -4.35 -0.38
C PRO A 29 -1.40 -4.24 -0.54
N PHE A 30 -2.17 -4.56 0.49
CA PHE A 30 -3.63 -4.53 0.48
C PHE A 30 -4.22 -4.17 1.85
N ARG A 31 -5.48 -3.74 1.82
CA ARG A 31 -6.36 -3.62 2.99
C ARG A 31 -7.59 -4.49 2.77
N GLU A 32 -8.11 -5.06 3.86
CA GLU A 32 -9.33 -5.85 3.84
C GLU A 32 -10.51 -5.00 4.30
N PHE A 33 -11.58 -5.03 3.53
CA PHE A 33 -12.83 -4.30 3.81
C PHE A 33 -14.02 -5.23 3.52
N GLY A 34 -14.74 -5.65 4.55
CA GLY A 34 -15.82 -6.61 4.39
C GLY A 34 -15.34 -7.87 3.66
N ASP A 35 -15.97 -8.18 2.54
CA ASP A 35 -15.64 -9.33 1.70
C ASP A 35 -14.65 -9.01 0.57
N TYR A 36 -13.92 -7.89 0.67
CA TYR A 36 -13.00 -7.43 -0.37
C TYR A 36 -11.60 -7.18 0.17
N ARG A 37 -10.62 -7.42 -0.70
CA ARG A 37 -9.25 -6.91 -0.58
C ARG A 37 -9.03 -5.81 -1.58
N VAL A 38 -8.57 -4.68 -1.12
CA VAL A 38 -8.15 -3.58 -1.98
C VAL A 38 -6.63 -3.57 -2.02
N TYR A 39 -6.09 -3.98 -3.14
CA TYR A 39 -4.65 -3.89 -3.42
C TYR A 39 -4.32 -2.48 -3.89
N TYR A 40 -3.21 -1.97 -3.41
CA TYR A 40 -2.74 -0.64 -3.79
C TYR A 40 -1.22 -0.61 -3.92
N SER A 41 -0.76 0.15 -4.88
CA SER A 41 0.66 0.45 -5.05
C SER A 41 0.82 1.80 -5.75
N ALA A 42 1.93 2.47 -5.49
CA ALA A 42 2.28 3.69 -6.18
C ALA A 42 3.75 3.63 -6.58
N PHE A 43 4.07 4.04 -7.81
CA PHE A 43 5.40 3.89 -8.40
C PHE A 43 5.69 4.97 -9.43
N ASN A 44 6.97 5.15 -9.77
CA ASN A 44 7.37 6.07 -10.82
C ASN A 44 6.85 5.61 -12.19
N SER A 45 6.38 6.52 -13.00
CA SER A 45 5.84 6.20 -14.33
C SER A 45 6.89 5.65 -15.29
N SER A 46 8.16 5.87 -15.02
CA SER A 46 9.30 5.31 -15.76
C SER A 46 9.36 3.78 -15.70
N PHE A 47 8.77 3.15 -14.68
CA PHE A 47 8.69 1.69 -14.56
C PHE A 47 7.67 1.05 -15.51
N VAL A 48 6.77 1.84 -16.09
CA VAL A 48 5.82 1.34 -17.08
C VAL A 48 6.53 1.15 -18.41
N ASP A 49 6.32 -0.02 -19.02
CA ASP A 49 6.82 -0.30 -20.35
C ASP A 49 6.34 0.77 -21.36
N PRO A 50 7.21 1.26 -22.25
CA PRO A 50 6.84 2.29 -23.22
C PRO A 50 5.63 1.95 -24.10
N ASP A 51 5.49 0.70 -24.51
CA ASP A 51 4.38 0.24 -25.35
C ASP A 51 3.07 0.21 -24.56
N ILE A 52 3.13 -0.21 -23.29
CA ILE A 52 1.99 -0.16 -22.38
C ILE A 52 1.59 1.29 -22.10
N ALA A 53 2.57 2.15 -21.85
CA ALA A 53 2.32 3.58 -21.63
C ALA A 53 1.64 4.24 -22.84
N ALA A 54 2.08 3.91 -24.04
CA ALA A 54 1.47 4.41 -25.27
C ALA A 54 0.03 3.92 -25.44
N THR A 55 -0.24 2.65 -25.14
CA THR A 55 -1.57 2.04 -25.26
C THR A 55 -2.60 2.72 -24.36
N TYR A 56 -2.20 3.10 -23.13
CA TYR A 56 -3.09 3.73 -22.15
C TYR A 56 -2.89 5.24 -22.01
N GLU A 57 -2.17 5.85 -22.93
CA GLU A 57 -1.88 7.29 -22.94
C GLU A 57 -1.20 7.78 -21.63
N ILE A 58 -0.40 6.93 -21.03
CA ILE A 58 0.35 7.24 -19.81
C ILE A 58 1.56 8.08 -20.17
N VAL A 59 1.63 9.29 -19.62
CA VAL A 59 2.81 10.14 -19.77
C VAL A 59 3.90 9.71 -18.82
N ARG A 60 4.99 9.17 -19.36
CA ARG A 60 6.18 8.84 -18.57
C ARG A 60 7.03 10.09 -18.32
N GLY A 61 7.59 10.21 -17.17
CA GLY A 61 8.43 11.35 -16.80
C GLY A 61 9.14 11.14 -15.47
N ARG A 62 10.22 11.91 -15.25
CA ARG A 62 11.06 11.83 -14.04
C ARG A 62 10.34 12.31 -12.77
N ASP A 63 9.30 13.09 -12.94
CA ASP A 63 8.49 13.73 -11.89
C ASP A 63 7.05 13.22 -11.88
N ARG A 64 6.81 12.05 -12.49
CA ARG A 64 5.49 11.49 -12.67
C ARG A 64 5.40 10.09 -12.09
N GLY A 65 4.31 9.84 -11.39
CA GLY A 65 3.99 8.53 -10.83
C GLY A 65 2.61 8.06 -11.23
N LEU A 66 2.37 6.81 -10.91
CA LEU A 66 1.07 6.15 -11.05
C LEU A 66 0.70 5.49 -9.73
N ILE A 67 -0.55 5.60 -9.35
CA ILE A 67 -1.16 4.76 -8.34
C ILE A 67 -2.01 3.70 -9.02
N ASN A 68 -1.91 2.46 -8.54
CA ASN A 68 -2.71 1.32 -8.98
C ASN A 68 -3.60 0.84 -7.84
N ILE A 69 -4.87 0.64 -8.14
CA ILE A 69 -5.88 0.10 -7.23
C ILE A 69 -6.58 -1.08 -7.89
N ALA A 70 -6.66 -2.19 -7.17
CA ALA A 70 -7.44 -3.36 -7.58
C ALA A 70 -8.37 -3.79 -6.46
N VAL A 71 -9.65 -3.93 -6.75
CA VAL A 71 -10.70 -4.33 -5.81
C VAL A 71 -11.04 -5.79 -6.06
N VAL A 72 -10.63 -6.67 -5.16
CA VAL A 72 -10.68 -8.13 -5.34
C VAL A 72 -11.62 -8.73 -4.31
N PRO A 73 -12.71 -9.41 -4.73
CA PRO A 73 -13.53 -10.18 -3.81
C PRO A 73 -12.69 -11.28 -3.13
N MET A 74 -12.87 -11.48 -1.84
CA MET A 74 -12.18 -12.56 -1.11
C MET A 74 -12.49 -13.92 -1.72
N GLY A 75 -11.47 -14.78 -1.77
CA GLY A 75 -11.59 -16.11 -2.37
C GLY A 75 -11.56 -16.12 -3.89
N THR A 76 -11.36 -14.98 -4.53
CA THR A 76 -11.19 -14.86 -5.99
C THR A 76 -9.82 -14.29 -6.35
N MET A 77 -9.47 -14.35 -7.62
CA MET A 77 -8.28 -13.71 -8.17
C MET A 77 -8.68 -12.64 -9.18
N GLY A 78 -7.90 -11.56 -9.20
CA GLY A 78 -8.12 -10.45 -10.11
C GLY A 78 -9.18 -9.46 -9.62
N GLY A 79 -8.97 -8.19 -9.96
CA GLY A 79 -9.87 -7.10 -9.61
C GLY A 79 -11.19 -7.17 -10.36
N ARG A 80 -12.20 -6.51 -9.80
CA ARG A 80 -13.52 -6.36 -10.39
C ARG A 80 -13.84 -4.87 -10.59
N PRO A 81 -14.80 -4.52 -11.46
CA PRO A 81 -15.27 -3.16 -11.60
C PRO A 81 -15.72 -2.57 -10.26
N ALA A 82 -15.32 -1.34 -9.99
CA ALA A 82 -15.65 -0.60 -8.80
C ALA A 82 -15.64 0.90 -9.09
N GLN A 83 -16.13 1.70 -8.15
CA GLN A 83 -15.92 3.14 -8.19
C GLN A 83 -14.69 3.48 -7.33
N VAL A 84 -13.72 4.16 -7.93
CA VAL A 84 -12.48 4.55 -7.27
C VAL A 84 -12.27 6.04 -7.46
N SER A 85 -12.01 6.72 -6.36
CA SER A 85 -11.70 8.15 -6.35
C SER A 85 -10.66 8.46 -5.27
N GLY A 86 -10.05 9.61 -5.34
CA GLY A 86 -9.10 9.99 -4.31
C GLY A 86 -8.30 11.24 -4.65
N HIS A 87 -7.37 11.51 -3.76
CA HIS A 87 -6.39 12.58 -3.92
C HIS A 87 -5.06 12.16 -3.28
N VAL A 88 -4.02 12.83 -3.70
CA VAL A 88 -2.70 12.75 -3.11
C VAL A 88 -2.28 14.13 -2.60
N SER A 89 -1.64 14.20 -1.45
CA SER A 89 -1.14 15.42 -0.86
C SER A 89 0.32 15.31 -0.44
N ASN A 90 1.05 16.40 -0.55
CA ASN A 90 2.41 16.51 -0.03
C ASN A 90 2.43 17.00 1.43
N ILE A 91 3.62 17.15 2.00
CA ILE A 91 3.80 17.65 3.39
C ILE A 91 3.30 19.08 3.61
N PHE A 92 3.12 19.87 2.55
CA PHE A 92 2.57 21.22 2.60
C PHE A 92 1.05 21.26 2.44
N ALA A 93 0.39 20.09 2.48
CA ALA A 93 -1.04 19.94 2.27
C ALA A 93 -1.54 20.37 0.86
N GLN A 94 -0.65 20.48 -0.10
CA GLN A 94 -1.02 20.69 -1.50
C GLN A 94 -1.61 19.40 -2.05
N ARG A 95 -2.81 19.49 -2.63
CA ARG A 95 -3.58 18.34 -3.10
C ARG A 95 -3.60 18.26 -4.61
N GLN A 96 -3.48 17.04 -5.12
CA GLN A 96 -3.78 16.69 -6.49
C GLN A 96 -4.94 15.69 -6.49
N LYS A 97 -5.95 15.96 -7.30
CA LYS A 97 -7.00 14.98 -7.56
C LYS A 97 -6.41 13.80 -8.34
N LEU A 98 -6.81 12.60 -7.99
CA LEU A 98 -6.48 11.39 -8.72
C LEU A 98 -7.61 11.06 -9.70
N ASP A 99 -7.35 11.21 -10.98
CA ASP A 99 -8.30 10.87 -12.05
C ASP A 99 -8.05 9.42 -12.49
N PHE A 100 -8.79 8.49 -11.89
CA PHE A 100 -8.65 7.07 -12.15
C PHE A 100 -9.28 6.69 -13.49
N PHE A 101 -8.57 5.87 -14.25
CA PHE A 101 -9.08 5.21 -15.44
C PHE A 101 -8.97 3.69 -15.31
N GLU A 102 -9.90 2.99 -15.93
CA GLU A 102 -10.00 1.54 -15.86
C GLU A 102 -9.06 0.88 -16.87
N VAL A 103 -8.35 -0.14 -16.40
CA VAL A 103 -7.53 -1.03 -17.24
C VAL A 103 -8.06 -2.43 -17.12
N ARG A 104 -8.23 -3.10 -18.24
CA ARG A 104 -8.67 -4.50 -18.32
C ARG A 104 -7.58 -5.37 -18.91
N GLU A 105 -7.25 -6.44 -18.18
CA GLU A 105 -6.35 -7.49 -18.64
C GLU A 105 -7.05 -8.85 -18.46
N GLY A 106 -7.53 -9.43 -19.55
CA GLY A 106 -8.37 -10.61 -19.49
C GLY A 106 -9.65 -10.33 -18.68
N ASP A 107 -9.88 -11.12 -17.63
CA ASP A 107 -11.01 -10.93 -16.72
C ASP A 107 -10.69 -10.01 -15.53
N ALA A 108 -9.44 -9.57 -15.40
CA ALA A 108 -9.02 -8.70 -14.32
C ALA A 108 -9.23 -7.23 -14.69
N VAL A 109 -9.67 -6.46 -13.70
CA VAL A 109 -9.89 -5.02 -13.79
C VAL A 109 -9.09 -4.33 -12.70
N TYR A 110 -8.38 -3.27 -13.05
CA TYR A 110 -7.72 -2.39 -12.08
C TYR A 110 -7.79 -0.93 -12.55
N TYR A 111 -7.45 -0.04 -11.64
CA TYR A 111 -7.59 1.40 -11.83
C TYR A 111 -6.25 2.08 -11.65
N LEU A 112 -5.87 2.89 -12.63
CA LEU A 112 -4.65 3.69 -12.59
C LEU A 112 -5.00 5.17 -12.52
N ALA A 113 -4.22 5.94 -11.78
CA ALA A 113 -4.28 7.38 -11.81
C ALA A 113 -2.88 7.99 -11.81
N PRO A 114 -2.59 8.96 -12.69
CA PRO A 114 -1.34 9.66 -12.69
C PRO A 114 -1.30 10.72 -11.60
N PHE A 115 -0.10 10.98 -11.09
CA PHE A 115 0.19 12.10 -10.19
C PHE A 115 1.58 12.68 -10.48
N ARG A 116 1.84 13.85 -9.94
CA ARG A 116 3.17 14.50 -10.00
C ARG A 116 3.80 14.55 -8.63
N PHE A 117 5.12 14.53 -8.61
CA PHE A 117 5.90 14.65 -7.38
C PHE A 117 7.19 15.44 -7.61
N GLU A 118 7.70 16.01 -6.54
CA GLU A 118 9.02 16.62 -6.49
C GLU A 118 10.09 15.59 -6.10
N HIS A 119 11.36 16.01 -6.10
CA HIS A 119 12.42 15.13 -5.62
C HIS A 119 12.33 14.99 -4.10
N GLU A 120 12.45 13.75 -3.59
CA GLU A 120 12.32 13.44 -2.15
C GLU A 120 10.98 13.92 -1.58
N ASP A 121 9.91 13.66 -2.31
CA ASP A 121 8.55 14.09 -1.96
C ASP A 121 7.80 13.00 -1.19
N SER A 122 7.44 13.32 0.05
CA SER A 122 6.64 12.40 0.88
C SER A 122 5.16 12.67 0.64
N LEU A 123 4.52 11.74 -0.05
CA LEU A 123 3.14 11.86 -0.49
C LEU A 123 2.21 10.98 0.34
N THR A 124 1.06 11.53 0.71
CA THR A 124 -0.04 10.82 1.36
C THR A 124 -1.18 10.63 0.37
N PHE A 125 -1.50 9.38 0.09
CA PHE A 125 -2.61 8.98 -0.77
C PHE A 125 -3.84 8.70 0.07
N ASN A 126 -4.97 9.25 -0.32
CA ASN A 126 -6.28 8.99 0.26
C ASN A 126 -7.21 8.53 -0.85
N VAL A 127 -7.64 7.28 -0.78
CA VAL A 127 -8.42 6.63 -1.83
C VAL A 127 -9.72 6.11 -1.25
N THR A 128 -10.81 6.40 -1.92
CA THR A 128 -12.13 5.87 -1.60
C THR A 128 -12.55 4.87 -2.67
N VAL A 129 -12.98 3.71 -2.22
CA VAL A 129 -13.38 2.59 -3.06
C VAL A 129 -14.81 2.20 -2.74
N LYS A 130 -15.65 2.06 -3.75
CA LYS A 130 -17.00 1.51 -3.64
C LYS A 130 -17.09 0.27 -4.51
N PRO A 131 -17.06 -0.93 -3.91
CA PRO A 131 -17.01 -2.19 -4.67
C PRO A 131 -18.25 -2.47 -5.50
N ALA A 132 -19.41 -2.03 -5.03
CA ALA A 132 -20.69 -2.16 -5.73
C ALA A 132 -21.64 -1.01 -5.35
N PRO A 133 -22.64 -0.69 -6.19
CA PRO A 133 -23.54 0.44 -5.94
C PRO A 133 -24.34 0.34 -4.64
N ASP A 134 -24.62 -0.86 -4.17
CA ASP A 134 -25.38 -1.18 -2.96
C ASP A 134 -24.53 -1.38 -1.72
N LEU A 135 -23.20 -1.33 -1.85
CA LEU A 135 -22.24 -1.48 -0.76
C LEU A 135 -21.73 -0.14 -0.26
N PRO A 136 -21.28 -0.07 1.00
CA PRO A 136 -20.65 1.14 1.53
C PRO A 136 -19.33 1.43 0.82
N SER A 137 -18.92 2.69 0.87
CA SER A 137 -17.57 3.09 0.46
C SER A 137 -16.58 2.83 1.56
N TYR A 138 -15.37 2.42 1.16
CA TYR A 138 -14.23 2.22 2.05
C TYR A 138 -13.13 3.22 1.70
N THR A 139 -12.48 3.77 2.71
CA THR A 139 -11.35 4.69 2.52
C THR A 139 -10.08 4.04 3.02
N LEU A 140 -9.04 4.08 2.21
CA LEU A 140 -7.69 3.70 2.61
C LEU A 140 -6.74 4.89 2.48
N SER A 141 -5.75 4.92 3.33
CA SER A 141 -4.69 5.93 3.30
C SER A 141 -3.34 5.25 3.46
N PHE A 142 -2.37 5.68 2.67
CA PHE A 142 -0.98 5.25 2.80
C PHE A 142 -0.03 6.36 2.39
N GLN A 143 1.22 6.23 2.81
CA GLN A 143 2.26 7.22 2.57
C GLN A 143 3.44 6.57 1.85
N LYS A 144 4.03 7.31 0.91
CA LYS A 144 5.25 6.88 0.22
C LYS A 144 6.08 8.09 -0.18
N THR A 145 7.39 7.96 -0.05
CA THR A 145 8.34 8.97 -0.53
C THR A 145 8.80 8.64 -1.94
N PHE A 146 8.77 9.64 -2.82
CA PHE A 146 9.16 9.53 -4.22
C PHE A 146 10.44 10.30 -4.49
N TYR A 147 11.26 9.72 -5.35
CA TYR A 147 12.51 10.29 -5.81
C TYR A 147 12.48 10.41 -7.34
N ARG A 148 12.89 11.55 -7.86
CA ARG A 148 13.02 11.72 -9.30
C ARG A 148 14.08 10.77 -9.85
N ASP A 149 13.78 10.17 -10.97
CA ASP A 149 14.75 9.36 -11.69
C ASP A 149 15.91 10.23 -12.20
N ARG A 150 17.08 9.63 -12.25
CA ARG A 150 18.32 10.28 -12.70
C ARG A 150 18.37 10.48 -14.21
#